data_c01b33e9070d9466bf6c981503ba59c7
#
_entry.id   c01b33e9070d9466bf6c981503ba59c7
#
_cell.length_a   1.000
_cell.length_b   1.000
_cell.length_c   1.000
_cell.angle_alpha   90.00
_cell.angle_beta   90.00
_cell.angle_gamma   90.00
#
_symmetry.space_group_name_H-M   'P 1'
#
loop_
_entity.id
_entity.type
_entity.pdbx_description
1 polymer ?
#
loop_
_entity_poly.entity_id
_entity_poly.type
_entity_poly.pdbx_seq_one_letter_code
_entity_poly.pdbx_strand_id
1 'polypeptide(L)'
;MGRIEAPLFLYMEFKQYCEGWKKLAKGMEKSLVSQLHDNKELFEEFVTEQLYSGVNGREEALRPRYSEDPYFQGFRDPKKASDAYKKWKMRIQPPARSYLGFQPRDADTPNLIIRGDFYASITAIPIADGLMIVSQGVSFSADIERKYGNVIYEIGNKAREHYVRHYMLPRIDKLIKECGL
;
A
#
# COMPACT_ATOMS: atom_id res chain seq x y z
N MET A 1 18.86 53.99 31.97
CA MET A 1 18.81 52.81 31.10
C MET A 1 18.03 51.75 31.83
N GLY A 2 16.66 51.70 31.58
CA GLY A 2 15.77 50.76 32.25
C GLY A 2 15.91 49.39 31.62
N ARG A 3 16.21 48.36 32.39
CA ARG A 3 16.10 46.97 32.00
C ARG A 3 14.60 46.67 31.77
N ILE A 4 14.24 46.36 30.55
CA ILE A 4 12.92 45.78 30.24
C ILE A 4 13.01 44.32 30.74
N GLU A 5 12.50 44.05 31.92
CA GLU A 5 12.28 42.68 32.37
C GLU A 5 11.08 42.14 31.53
N ALA A 6 11.37 41.21 30.62
CA ALA A 6 10.30 40.46 29.97
C ALA A 6 9.47 39.76 31.05
N PRO A 7 8.14 39.81 30.99
CA PRO A 7 7.30 39.23 32.03
C PRO A 7 7.61 37.74 32.16
N LEU A 8 7.81 37.27 33.36
CA LEU A 8 8.15 35.87 33.72
C LEU A 8 7.19 34.86 33.07
N PHE A 9 5.96 35.29 32.90
CA PHE A 9 4.90 34.54 32.22
C PHE A 9 5.25 34.20 30.74
N LEU A 10 5.73 35.15 29.96
CA LEU A 10 6.13 34.95 28.54
C LEU A 10 7.32 33.96 28.42
N TYR A 11 8.25 34.02 29.38
CA TYR A 11 9.40 33.10 29.42
C TYR A 11 8.97 31.66 29.76
N MET A 12 8.01 31.48 30.66
CA MET A 12 7.47 30.16 31.01
C MET A 12 6.72 29.53 29.86
N GLU A 13 5.86 30.29 29.13
CA GLU A 13 5.14 29.82 27.95
C GLU A 13 6.13 29.41 26.83
N PHE A 14 7.14 30.22 26.56
CA PHE A 14 8.17 29.91 25.56
C PHE A 14 8.95 28.64 25.92
N LYS A 15 9.29 28.44 27.19
CA LYS A 15 9.96 27.23 27.66
C LYS A 15 9.09 25.99 27.46
N GLN A 16 7.81 26.07 27.81
CA GLN A 16 6.86 24.96 27.61
C GLN A 16 6.73 24.60 26.12
N TYR A 17 6.61 25.62 25.26
CA TYR A 17 6.57 25.45 23.82
C TYR A 17 7.83 24.73 23.27
N CYS A 18 9.03 25.13 23.70
CA CYS A 18 10.28 24.46 23.35
C CYS A 18 10.32 22.99 23.81
N GLU A 19 9.81 22.71 25.01
CA GLU A 19 9.72 21.33 25.52
C GLU A 19 8.73 20.48 24.70
N GLY A 20 7.61 21.06 24.26
CA GLY A 20 6.68 20.42 23.32
C GLY A 20 7.36 19.96 22.02
N TRP A 21 8.12 20.84 21.38
CA TRP A 21 8.89 20.50 20.18
C TRP A 21 9.93 19.41 20.38
N LYS A 22 10.64 19.42 21.52
CA LYS A 22 11.59 18.34 21.86
C LYS A 22 10.90 16.99 22.04
N LYS A 23 9.72 16.96 22.69
CA LYS A 23 8.91 15.74 22.85
C LYS A 23 8.44 15.23 21.47
N LEU A 24 7.93 16.13 20.61
CA LEU A 24 7.49 15.80 19.27
C LEU A 24 8.63 15.20 18.46
N ALA A 25 9.78 15.86 18.40
CA ALA A 25 10.94 15.39 17.65
C ALA A 25 11.42 13.99 18.13
N LYS A 26 11.43 13.75 19.45
CA LYS A 26 11.84 12.48 20.02
C LYS A 26 10.84 11.35 19.80
N GLY A 27 9.55 11.66 19.73
CA GLY A 27 8.47 10.67 19.69
C GLY A 27 7.92 10.38 18.30
N MET A 28 8.16 11.26 17.32
CA MET A 28 7.48 11.20 16.02
C MET A 28 7.76 9.90 15.26
N GLU A 29 9.02 9.54 15.05
CA GLU A 29 9.42 8.33 14.33
C GLU A 29 8.77 7.08 14.93
N LYS A 30 8.94 6.87 16.22
CA LYS A 30 8.35 5.73 16.93
C LYS A 30 6.82 5.69 16.79
N SER A 31 6.16 6.85 16.87
CA SER A 31 4.71 6.95 16.75
C SER A 31 4.24 6.59 15.33
N LEU A 32 4.97 7.02 14.31
CA LEU A 32 4.63 6.70 12.91
C LEU A 32 4.89 5.23 12.56
N VAL A 33 6.00 4.65 13.03
CA VAL A 33 6.28 3.22 12.87
C VAL A 33 5.22 2.37 13.58
N SER A 34 4.84 2.73 14.82
CA SER A 34 3.74 2.05 15.52
C SER A 34 2.44 2.12 14.73
N GLN A 35 2.12 3.28 14.16
CA GLN A 35 0.93 3.46 13.31
C GLN A 35 0.95 2.57 12.07
N LEU A 36 2.12 2.37 11.43
CA LEU A 36 2.26 1.44 10.30
C LEU A 36 1.97 0.00 10.75
N HIS A 37 2.54 -0.41 11.88
CA HIS A 37 2.35 -1.76 12.43
C HIS A 37 0.89 -2.04 12.82
N ASP A 38 0.23 -1.04 13.42
CA ASP A 38 -1.17 -1.12 13.83
C ASP A 38 -2.15 -1.20 12.64
N ASN A 39 -1.71 -0.76 11.46
CA ASN A 39 -2.51 -0.75 10.23
C ASN A 39 -1.97 -1.72 9.16
N LYS A 40 -1.22 -2.75 9.54
CA LYS A 40 -0.59 -3.66 8.58
C LYS A 40 -1.58 -4.33 7.61
N GLU A 41 -2.77 -4.71 8.08
CA GLU A 41 -3.83 -5.33 7.27
C GLU A 41 -4.30 -4.39 6.14
N LEU A 42 -4.30 -3.08 6.39
CA LEU A 42 -4.64 -2.10 5.36
C LEU A 42 -3.64 -2.10 4.19
N PHE A 43 -2.36 -2.38 4.47
CA PHE A 43 -1.35 -2.49 3.41
C PHE A 43 -1.51 -3.77 2.59
N GLU A 44 -1.97 -4.86 3.20
CA GLU A 44 -2.38 -6.08 2.50
C GLU A 44 -3.56 -5.79 1.55
N GLU A 45 -4.56 -5.04 2.03
CA GLU A 45 -5.70 -4.58 1.22
C GLU A 45 -5.23 -3.68 0.06
N PHE A 46 -4.30 -2.76 0.29
CA PHE A 46 -3.78 -1.89 -0.77
C PHE A 46 -3.13 -2.69 -1.89
N VAL A 47 -2.32 -3.69 -1.55
CA VAL A 47 -1.70 -4.57 -2.55
C VAL A 47 -2.76 -5.36 -3.32
N THR A 48 -3.72 -5.97 -2.62
CA THR A 48 -4.77 -6.76 -3.29
C THR A 48 -5.66 -5.90 -4.18
N GLU A 49 -5.94 -4.66 -3.79
CA GLU A 49 -6.72 -3.70 -4.57
C GLU A 49 -5.99 -3.25 -5.84
N GLN A 50 -4.67 -2.99 -5.75
CA GLN A 50 -3.82 -2.71 -6.90
C GLN A 50 -3.83 -3.88 -7.88
N LEU A 51 -3.57 -5.08 -7.40
CA LEU A 51 -3.55 -6.29 -8.21
C LEU A 51 -4.91 -6.58 -8.83
N TYR A 52 -6.02 -6.37 -8.12
CA TYR A 52 -7.37 -6.52 -8.67
C TYR A 52 -7.62 -5.55 -9.81
N SER A 53 -7.09 -4.33 -9.71
CA SER A 53 -7.13 -3.32 -10.76
C SER A 53 -6.14 -3.59 -11.90
N GLY A 54 -5.36 -4.68 -11.81
CA GLY A 54 -4.40 -5.10 -12.85
C GLY A 54 -3.13 -4.26 -12.89
N VAL A 55 -2.74 -3.62 -11.76
CA VAL A 55 -1.53 -2.81 -11.67
C VAL A 55 -0.59 -3.32 -10.57
N ASN A 56 0.71 -3.07 -10.75
CA ASN A 56 1.75 -3.35 -9.76
C ASN A 56 1.96 -2.14 -8.83
N GLY A 57 2.91 -2.22 -7.89
CA GLY A 57 3.25 -1.14 -6.96
C GLY A 57 3.85 0.12 -7.60
N ARG A 58 4.21 0.08 -8.89
CA ARG A 58 4.58 1.26 -9.68
C ARG A 58 3.42 1.85 -10.46
N GLU A 59 2.21 1.30 -10.24
CA GLU A 59 0.98 1.65 -10.96
C GLU A 59 1.03 1.35 -12.46
N GLU A 60 1.91 0.43 -12.86
CA GLU A 60 2.02 -0.06 -14.22
C GLU A 60 1.12 -1.29 -14.40
N ALA A 61 0.52 -1.43 -15.60
CA ALA A 61 -0.30 -2.60 -15.91
C ALA A 61 0.52 -3.89 -15.80
N LEU A 62 -0.05 -4.91 -15.16
CA LEU A 62 0.57 -6.23 -15.02
C LEU A 62 0.88 -6.85 -16.39
N ARG A 63 2.09 -7.37 -16.54
CA ARG A 63 2.56 -8.06 -17.75
C ARG A 63 3.24 -9.40 -17.38
N PRO A 64 3.15 -10.43 -18.23
CA PRO A 64 2.52 -10.44 -19.56
C PRO A 64 0.99 -10.35 -19.46
N ARG A 65 0.35 -9.77 -20.49
CA ARG A 65 -1.10 -9.82 -20.69
C ARG A 65 -1.56 -11.24 -20.99
N TYR A 66 -2.84 -11.55 -20.86
CA TYR A 66 -3.34 -12.89 -21.19
C TYR A 66 -3.06 -13.28 -22.65
N SER A 67 -3.16 -12.33 -23.59
CA SER A 67 -2.82 -12.57 -24.99
C SER A 67 -1.33 -12.80 -25.25
N GLU A 68 -0.46 -12.31 -24.37
CA GLU A 68 1.00 -12.41 -24.44
C GLU A 68 1.54 -13.56 -23.60
N ASP A 69 0.70 -14.19 -22.76
CA ASP A 69 1.13 -15.16 -21.75
C ASP A 69 1.68 -16.44 -22.40
N PRO A 70 2.93 -16.81 -22.09
CA PRO A 70 3.56 -18.04 -22.60
C PRO A 70 2.74 -19.31 -22.36
N TYR A 71 1.92 -19.34 -21.31
CA TYR A 71 1.02 -20.45 -21.01
C TYR A 71 0.12 -20.81 -22.23
N PHE A 72 -0.44 -19.79 -22.89
CA PHE A 72 -1.32 -20.02 -24.03
C PHE A 72 -0.60 -20.40 -25.29
N GLN A 73 0.70 -20.14 -25.41
CA GLN A 73 1.50 -20.50 -26.58
C GLN A 73 1.62 -22.03 -26.79
N GLY A 74 1.40 -22.81 -25.73
CA GLY A 74 1.37 -24.28 -25.81
C GLY A 74 0.07 -24.88 -26.37
N PHE A 75 -0.97 -24.08 -26.59
CA PHE A 75 -2.23 -24.55 -27.13
C PHE A 75 -2.21 -24.60 -28.68
N ARG A 76 -3.01 -25.50 -29.26
CA ARG A 76 -3.15 -25.60 -30.72
C ARG A 76 -3.57 -24.28 -31.40
N ASP A 77 -4.40 -23.50 -30.70
CA ASP A 77 -4.84 -22.16 -31.09
C ASP A 77 -4.67 -21.22 -29.90
N PRO A 78 -3.51 -20.58 -29.74
CA PRO A 78 -3.19 -19.70 -28.62
C PRO A 78 -4.18 -18.54 -28.46
N LYS A 79 -4.59 -17.94 -29.58
CA LYS A 79 -5.52 -16.81 -29.58
C LYS A 79 -6.89 -17.23 -29.06
N LYS A 80 -7.43 -18.32 -29.58
CA LYS A 80 -8.73 -18.83 -29.13
C LYS A 80 -8.70 -19.24 -27.64
N ALA A 81 -7.60 -19.84 -27.18
CA ALA A 81 -7.44 -20.23 -25.78
C ALA A 81 -7.38 -19.00 -24.86
N SER A 82 -6.58 -17.99 -25.19
CA SER A 82 -6.49 -16.75 -24.40
C SER A 82 -7.81 -15.96 -24.41
N ASP A 83 -8.53 -15.89 -25.56
CA ASP A 83 -9.82 -15.21 -25.66
C ASP A 83 -10.91 -15.92 -24.83
N ALA A 84 -10.92 -17.26 -24.81
CA ALA A 84 -11.82 -18.03 -23.97
C ALA A 84 -11.53 -17.79 -22.47
N TYR A 85 -10.25 -17.75 -22.09
CA TYR A 85 -9.81 -17.46 -20.73
C TYR A 85 -10.19 -16.04 -20.29
N LYS A 86 -9.98 -15.03 -21.13
CA LYS A 86 -10.39 -13.65 -20.88
C LYS A 86 -11.90 -13.53 -20.61
N LYS A 87 -12.72 -14.16 -21.47
CA LYS A 87 -14.18 -14.18 -21.28
C LYS A 87 -14.58 -14.85 -19.96
N TRP A 88 -13.95 -15.96 -19.61
CA TRP A 88 -14.17 -16.63 -18.34
C TRP A 88 -13.77 -15.77 -17.16
N LYS A 89 -12.57 -15.13 -17.20
CA LYS A 89 -12.08 -14.21 -16.17
C LYS A 89 -13.01 -13.02 -15.96
N MET A 90 -13.48 -12.40 -17.02
CA MET A 90 -14.43 -11.28 -16.94
C MET A 90 -15.73 -11.67 -16.25
N ARG A 91 -16.14 -12.94 -16.37
CA ARG A 91 -17.37 -13.45 -15.72
C ARG A 91 -17.18 -13.72 -14.23
N ILE A 92 -16.05 -14.32 -13.84
CA ILE A 92 -15.81 -14.70 -12.44
C ILE A 92 -15.20 -13.56 -11.62
N GLN A 93 -14.46 -12.66 -12.27
CA GLN A 93 -13.74 -11.55 -11.69
C GLN A 93 -13.93 -10.29 -12.55
N PRO A 94 -15.14 -9.70 -12.56
CA PRO A 94 -15.42 -8.53 -13.37
C PRO A 94 -14.56 -7.34 -12.90
N PRO A 95 -14.07 -6.49 -13.82
CA PRO A 95 -13.41 -5.26 -13.46
C PRO A 95 -14.32 -4.37 -12.60
N ALA A 96 -13.75 -3.80 -11.55
CA ALA A 96 -14.47 -2.90 -10.65
C ALA A 96 -13.66 -1.60 -10.47
N ARG A 97 -14.33 -0.55 -10.04
CA ARG A 97 -13.66 0.68 -9.62
C ARG A 97 -12.99 0.46 -8.27
N SER A 98 -11.75 0.88 -8.18
CA SER A 98 -10.99 0.86 -6.96
C SER A 98 -11.34 2.06 -6.06
N TYR A 99 -11.42 1.84 -4.75
CA TYR A 99 -11.55 2.95 -3.79
C TYR A 99 -10.26 3.80 -3.71
N LEU A 100 -9.12 3.24 -4.13
CA LEU A 100 -7.86 3.97 -4.29
C LEU A 100 -7.82 4.82 -5.57
N GLY A 101 -8.86 4.77 -6.41
CA GLY A 101 -8.96 5.55 -7.65
C GLY A 101 -8.24 4.94 -8.85
N PHE A 102 -7.89 3.64 -8.82
CA PHE A 102 -7.45 2.93 -10.01
C PHE A 102 -8.62 2.74 -10.98
N GLN A 103 -8.32 2.82 -12.27
CA GLN A 103 -9.32 2.50 -13.30
C GLN A 103 -9.57 1.00 -13.35
N PRO A 104 -10.79 0.56 -13.69
CA PRO A 104 -11.07 -0.84 -13.94
C PRO A 104 -10.12 -1.39 -15.02
N ARG A 105 -9.51 -2.55 -14.75
CA ARG A 105 -8.64 -3.21 -15.73
C ARG A 105 -9.39 -3.60 -17.00
N ASP A 106 -8.70 -3.67 -18.11
CA ASP A 106 -9.25 -4.27 -19.33
C ASP A 106 -9.32 -5.82 -19.23
N ALA A 107 -9.99 -6.44 -20.20
CA ALA A 107 -10.19 -7.89 -20.21
C ALA A 107 -8.88 -8.69 -20.38
N ASP A 108 -7.85 -8.08 -20.95
CA ASP A 108 -6.58 -8.72 -21.27
C ASP A 108 -5.54 -8.57 -20.14
N THR A 109 -5.75 -7.65 -19.21
CA THR A 109 -4.86 -7.40 -18.08
C THR A 109 -5.12 -8.40 -16.95
N PRO A 110 -4.09 -9.11 -16.47
CA PRO A 110 -4.19 -10.01 -15.32
C PRO A 110 -4.57 -9.30 -14.02
N ASN A 111 -5.16 -10.05 -13.08
CA ASN A 111 -5.42 -9.58 -11.72
C ASN A 111 -4.98 -10.58 -10.64
N LEU A 112 -4.26 -11.62 -11.01
CA LEU A 112 -3.64 -12.65 -10.15
C LEU A 112 -4.61 -13.35 -9.17
N ILE A 113 -5.93 -13.22 -9.36
CA ILE A 113 -6.92 -13.90 -8.51
C ILE A 113 -7.75 -14.89 -9.32
N ILE A 114 -7.87 -16.13 -8.84
CA ILE A 114 -8.80 -17.14 -9.37
C ILE A 114 -9.73 -17.59 -8.24
N ARG A 115 -9.19 -18.19 -7.18
CA ARG A 115 -9.92 -18.62 -5.98
C ARG A 115 -9.69 -17.73 -4.78
N GLY A 116 -8.68 -16.86 -4.83
CA GLY A 116 -8.32 -15.96 -3.75
C GLY A 116 -7.12 -16.44 -2.92
N ASP A 117 -6.64 -17.67 -3.10
CA ASP A 117 -5.56 -18.24 -2.29
C ASP A 117 -4.29 -17.37 -2.30
N PHE A 118 -3.92 -16.81 -3.47
CA PHE A 118 -2.77 -15.89 -3.55
C PHE A 118 -3.02 -14.60 -2.79
N TYR A 119 -4.19 -14.00 -2.90
CA TYR A 119 -4.54 -12.77 -2.18
C TYR A 119 -4.56 -12.99 -0.68
N ALA A 120 -5.15 -14.09 -0.23
CA ALA A 120 -5.16 -14.47 1.19
C ALA A 120 -3.78 -14.80 1.76
N SER A 121 -2.79 -15.06 0.90
CA SER A 121 -1.40 -15.31 1.29
C SER A 121 -0.54 -14.05 1.43
N ILE A 122 -1.01 -12.91 0.92
CA ILE A 122 -0.30 -11.63 1.02
C ILE A 122 -0.37 -11.16 2.47
N THR A 123 0.80 -10.97 3.07
CA THR A 123 0.94 -10.64 4.49
C THR A 123 1.94 -9.52 4.68
N ALA A 124 1.56 -8.51 5.47
CA ALA A 124 2.42 -7.43 5.88
C ALA A 124 3.08 -7.75 7.23
N ILE A 125 4.38 -7.90 7.25
CA ILE A 125 5.19 -8.25 8.41
C ILE A 125 5.85 -7.00 8.97
N PRO A 126 5.61 -6.64 10.25
CA PRO A 126 6.32 -5.56 10.91
C PRO A 126 7.83 -5.79 10.94
N ILE A 127 8.59 -4.77 10.55
CA ILE A 127 10.05 -4.69 10.66
C ILE A 127 10.43 -3.43 11.44
N ALA A 128 11.71 -3.26 11.79
CA ALA A 128 12.17 -2.21 12.71
C ALA A 128 11.68 -0.79 12.34
N ASP A 129 11.64 -0.48 11.05
CA ASP A 129 11.36 0.86 10.52
C ASP A 129 10.20 0.91 9.50
N GLY A 130 9.39 -0.17 9.43
CA GLY A 130 8.29 -0.22 8.47
C GLY A 130 7.56 -1.55 8.39
N LEU A 131 7.16 -1.92 7.17
CA LEU A 131 6.48 -3.17 6.85
C LEU A 131 7.18 -3.87 5.68
N MET A 132 7.33 -5.17 5.76
CA MET A 132 7.70 -6.04 4.63
C MET A 132 6.46 -6.79 4.16
N ILE A 133 6.11 -6.67 2.88
CA ILE A 133 4.95 -7.36 2.31
C ILE A 133 5.43 -8.52 1.45
N VAL A 134 4.90 -9.70 1.71
CA VAL A 134 5.27 -10.96 1.05
C VAL A 134 4.06 -11.87 0.90
N SER A 135 4.16 -12.89 0.05
CA SER A 135 3.20 -14.00 0.03
C SER A 135 3.72 -15.16 0.88
N GLN A 136 2.88 -15.70 1.74
CA GLN A 136 3.21 -16.84 2.60
C GLN A 136 2.18 -17.98 2.48
N GLY A 137 2.65 -19.21 2.57
CA GLY A 137 1.79 -20.39 2.69
C GLY A 137 1.20 -20.94 1.39
N VAL A 138 1.53 -20.36 0.22
CA VAL A 138 1.12 -20.92 -1.08
C VAL A 138 2.34 -21.35 -1.90
N SER A 139 2.31 -22.58 -2.42
CA SER A 139 3.45 -23.19 -3.13
C SER A 139 3.75 -22.54 -4.49
N PHE A 140 2.78 -21.87 -5.09
CA PHE A 140 2.89 -21.24 -6.42
C PHE A 140 3.26 -19.74 -6.36
N SER A 141 3.48 -19.16 -5.17
CA SER A 141 3.87 -17.74 -5.05
C SER A 141 5.17 -17.43 -5.80
N ALA A 142 6.15 -18.31 -5.71
CA ALA A 142 7.43 -18.18 -6.42
C ALA A 142 7.28 -18.13 -7.96
N ASP A 143 6.28 -18.82 -8.52
CA ASP A 143 6.00 -18.77 -9.95
C ASP A 143 5.34 -17.44 -10.35
N ILE A 144 4.49 -16.89 -9.50
CA ILE A 144 3.91 -15.55 -9.68
C ILE A 144 5.00 -14.49 -9.60
N GLU A 145 5.87 -14.55 -8.59
CA GLU A 145 7.00 -13.63 -8.41
C GLU A 145 7.98 -13.68 -9.57
N ARG A 146 8.31 -14.89 -10.06
CA ARG A 146 9.16 -15.06 -11.24
C ARG A 146 8.55 -14.43 -12.49
N LYS A 147 7.22 -14.46 -12.60
CA LYS A 147 6.50 -13.99 -13.78
C LYS A 147 6.26 -12.47 -13.75
N TYR A 148 5.91 -11.92 -12.60
CA TYR A 148 5.47 -10.53 -12.46
C TYR A 148 6.47 -9.65 -11.69
N GLY A 149 7.48 -10.25 -11.05
CA GLY A 149 8.46 -9.57 -10.20
C GLY A 149 7.92 -9.21 -8.82
N ASN A 150 8.82 -8.92 -7.87
CA ASN A 150 8.45 -8.54 -6.49
C ASN A 150 7.76 -7.19 -6.41
N VAL A 151 7.78 -6.41 -7.48
CA VAL A 151 7.05 -5.13 -7.61
C VAL A 151 5.53 -5.27 -7.37
N ILE A 152 4.98 -6.49 -7.45
CA ILE A 152 3.58 -6.78 -7.11
C ILE A 152 3.25 -6.56 -5.63
N TYR A 153 4.25 -6.56 -4.74
CA TYR A 153 4.09 -6.30 -3.30
C TYR A 153 4.40 -4.85 -2.90
N GLU A 154 4.92 -4.04 -3.81
CA GLU A 154 5.17 -2.62 -3.53
C GLU A 154 3.85 -1.84 -3.45
N ILE A 155 3.84 -0.79 -2.64
CA ILE A 155 2.70 0.11 -2.47
C ILE A 155 2.80 1.27 -3.45
N GLY A 156 1.81 1.43 -4.32
CA GLY A 156 1.73 2.51 -5.30
C GLY A 156 1.45 3.89 -4.68
N ASN A 157 1.61 4.93 -5.49
CA ASN A 157 1.46 6.32 -5.02
C ASN A 157 0.04 6.60 -4.53
N LYS A 158 -0.99 6.11 -5.22
CA LYS A 158 -2.40 6.30 -4.81
C LYS A 158 -2.68 5.72 -3.44
N ALA A 159 -2.17 4.53 -3.15
CA ALA A 159 -2.31 3.89 -1.85
C ALA A 159 -1.52 4.64 -0.77
N ARG A 160 -0.29 5.11 -1.08
CA ARG A 160 0.51 5.95 -0.18
C ARG A 160 -0.20 7.26 0.14
N GLU A 161 -0.72 7.97 -0.87
CA GLU A 161 -1.48 9.21 -0.68
C GLU A 161 -2.73 8.99 0.16
N HIS A 162 -3.46 7.89 -0.09
CA HIS A 162 -4.60 7.50 0.73
C HIS A 162 -4.21 7.29 2.19
N TYR A 163 -3.14 6.52 2.45
CA TYR A 163 -2.64 6.27 3.80
C TYR A 163 -2.19 7.56 4.50
N VAL A 164 -1.38 8.37 3.83
CA VAL A 164 -0.91 9.65 4.39
C VAL A 164 -2.08 10.54 4.78
N ARG A 165 -3.05 10.72 3.88
CA ARG A 165 -4.18 11.62 4.09
C ARG A 165 -5.11 11.16 5.21
N HIS A 166 -5.42 9.87 5.27
CA HIS A 166 -6.48 9.36 6.15
C HIS A 166 -5.98 8.77 7.47
N TYR A 167 -4.70 8.43 7.55
CA TYR A 167 -4.13 7.77 8.73
C TYR A 167 -2.93 8.52 9.32
N MET A 168 -1.95 8.90 8.49
CA MET A 168 -0.71 9.49 8.98
C MET A 168 -0.91 10.95 9.43
N LEU A 169 -1.53 11.81 8.62
CA LEU A 169 -1.76 13.22 8.98
C LEU A 169 -2.63 13.37 10.24
N PRO A 170 -3.76 12.64 10.41
CA PRO A 170 -4.52 12.69 11.65
C PRO A 170 -3.72 12.24 12.88
N ARG A 171 -2.82 11.26 12.71
CA ARG A 171 -1.94 10.81 13.79
C ARG A 171 -0.92 11.87 14.17
N ILE A 172 -0.30 12.53 13.18
CA ILE A 172 0.63 13.64 13.40
C ILE A 172 -0.06 14.79 14.13
N ASP A 173 -1.26 15.20 13.68
CA ASP A 173 -2.05 16.25 14.33
C ASP A 173 -2.35 15.92 15.79
N LYS A 174 -2.75 14.68 16.06
CA LYS A 174 -2.96 14.19 17.42
C LYS A 174 -1.68 14.25 18.25
N LEU A 175 -0.53 13.83 17.70
CA LEU A 175 0.76 13.84 18.40
C LEU A 175 1.22 15.27 18.72
N ILE A 176 1.00 16.23 17.80
CA ILE A 176 1.29 17.65 18.01
C ILE A 176 0.51 18.17 19.23
N LYS A 177 -0.79 17.90 19.28
CA LYS A 177 -1.66 18.29 20.41
C LYS A 177 -1.26 17.62 21.72
N GLU A 178 -0.87 16.33 21.70
CA GLU A 178 -0.36 15.61 22.87
C GLU A 178 0.96 16.19 23.41
N CYS A 179 1.72 16.88 22.55
CA CYS A 179 2.94 17.58 22.94
C CYS A 179 2.69 19.02 23.45
N GLY A 180 1.46 19.49 23.43
CA GLY A 180 1.09 20.85 23.88
C GLY A 180 1.46 21.93 22.87
N LEU A 181 1.41 21.60 21.56
CA LEU A 181 1.69 22.50 20.43
C LEU A 181 0.44 22.85 19.66
#